data_5ff269e062256422efa90f5b87b7e251
#
_entry.id   5ff269e062256422efa90f5b87b7e251
#
_cell.length_a   1.000
_cell.length_b   1.000
_cell.length_c   1.000
_cell.angle_alpha   90.00
_cell.angle_beta   90.00
_cell.angle_gamma   90.00
#
_symmetry.space_group_name_H-M   'P 1'
#
loop_
_entity.id
_entity.type
_entity.pdbx_description
1 polymer ?
#
loop_
_entity_poly.entity_id
_entity_poly.type
_entity_poly.pdbx_seq_one_letter_code
_entity_poly.pdbx_strand_id
1 'polypeptide(L)'
;MAKLQLTDLEIYVKDLKAARAFYTKKIGLKVRSSMPKWGYLALGATKGGQDASLTPWQPTADWGQDVYESRLKMIGGITGIGFLTNDLKGTVADLKKKGVKAEIEREDGTFGRFTDPDGNVLFLAQPAKPKVRRKGVSALTFVTVVSKDSKKTGEFFKKALGLKSHRVPGEEGFTDYRFSEKETSIMPFTPTKEMYDNPADYDADLAHVGEETGIGFTTDDVYKLQEQLLAKGVRFKEKAEAQAWGGIMSRFFDPDDNVYSLVQYED
;
A
#
# COMPACT_ATOMS: atom_id res chain seq x y z
N MET A 1 0.85 -14.20 20.63
CA MET A 1 0.16 -13.95 19.33
C MET A 1 1.12 -14.34 18.22
N ALA A 2 0.63 -14.96 17.14
CA ALA A 2 1.40 -15.08 15.92
C ALA A 2 1.90 -13.70 15.49
N LYS A 3 3.12 -13.60 14.97
CA LYS A 3 3.71 -12.31 14.56
C LYS A 3 2.97 -11.80 13.34
N LEU A 4 2.42 -10.59 13.41
CA LEU A 4 1.76 -9.93 12.28
C LEU A 4 2.62 -8.76 11.81
N GLN A 5 2.79 -8.63 10.51
CA GLN A 5 3.56 -7.56 9.89
C GLN A 5 2.87 -7.09 8.60
N LEU A 6 2.85 -5.78 8.35
CA LEU A 6 2.45 -5.22 7.07
C LEU A 6 3.59 -5.39 6.07
N THR A 7 3.37 -6.13 5.00
CA THR A 7 4.46 -6.51 4.07
C THR A 7 4.23 -6.14 2.63
N ASP A 8 2.99 -6.11 2.17
CA ASP A 8 2.67 -5.95 0.76
C ASP A 8 1.70 -4.79 0.53
N LEU A 9 2.03 -3.94 -0.45
CA LEU A 9 1.19 -2.90 -0.98
C LEU A 9 1.03 -3.14 -2.49
N GLU A 10 -0.11 -3.70 -2.87
CA GLU A 10 -0.38 -4.18 -4.22
C GLU A 10 -0.74 -3.05 -5.17
N ILE A 11 -0.21 -3.12 -6.38
CA ILE A 11 -0.68 -2.37 -7.54
C ILE A 11 -0.77 -3.29 -8.74
N TYR A 12 -1.60 -2.97 -9.70
CA TYR A 12 -1.72 -3.74 -10.93
C TYR A 12 -1.02 -3.03 -12.08
N VAL A 13 -0.33 -3.83 -12.93
CA VAL A 13 0.45 -3.35 -14.07
C VAL A 13 0.19 -4.21 -15.31
N LYS A 14 0.33 -3.63 -16.50
CA LYS A 14 0.13 -4.33 -17.77
C LYS A 14 1.30 -5.26 -18.12
N ASP A 15 2.51 -4.87 -17.73
CA ASP A 15 3.75 -5.59 -18.02
C ASP A 15 4.70 -5.53 -16.81
N LEU A 16 4.89 -6.68 -16.16
CA LEU A 16 5.73 -6.81 -14.98
C LEU A 16 7.21 -6.48 -15.25
N LYS A 17 7.71 -6.79 -16.45
CA LYS A 17 9.09 -6.52 -16.87
C LYS A 17 9.31 -5.00 -17.03
N ALA A 18 8.36 -4.32 -17.66
CA ALA A 18 8.37 -2.86 -17.79
C ALA A 18 8.25 -2.17 -16.42
N ALA A 19 7.34 -2.63 -15.57
CA ALA A 19 7.19 -2.14 -14.19
C ALA A 19 8.49 -2.33 -13.38
N ARG A 20 9.09 -3.53 -13.43
CA ARG A 20 10.41 -3.79 -12.81
C ARG A 20 11.47 -2.80 -13.28
N ALA A 21 11.57 -2.59 -14.59
CA ALA A 21 12.55 -1.66 -15.15
C ALA A 21 12.30 -0.21 -14.68
N PHE A 22 11.05 0.22 -14.65
CA PHE A 22 10.66 1.55 -14.18
C PHE A 22 11.03 1.75 -12.71
N TYR A 23 10.50 0.91 -11.82
CA TYR A 23 10.69 1.06 -10.38
C TYR A 23 12.15 0.88 -9.94
N THR A 24 12.92 -0.01 -10.59
CA THR A 24 14.34 -0.19 -10.22
C THR A 24 15.25 0.88 -10.82
N LYS A 25 15.07 1.27 -12.09
CA LYS A 25 16.00 2.17 -12.79
C LYS A 25 15.64 3.66 -12.60
N LYS A 26 14.32 3.99 -12.56
CA LYS A 26 13.89 5.39 -12.45
C LYS A 26 13.63 5.79 -11.01
N ILE A 27 12.90 4.98 -10.25
CA ILE A 27 12.56 5.27 -8.84
C ILE A 27 13.70 4.87 -7.90
N GLY A 28 14.43 3.80 -8.22
CA GLY A 28 15.59 3.33 -7.45
C GLY A 28 15.27 2.24 -6.43
N LEU A 29 14.11 1.61 -6.54
CA LEU A 29 13.73 0.49 -5.67
C LEU A 29 14.59 -0.75 -5.94
N LYS A 30 14.66 -1.62 -4.94
CA LYS A 30 15.39 -2.89 -4.97
C LYS A 30 14.41 -4.05 -4.99
N VAL A 31 14.70 -5.05 -5.81
CA VAL A 31 13.93 -6.31 -5.82
C VAL A 31 14.18 -7.04 -4.51
N ARG A 32 13.10 -7.35 -3.81
CA ARG A 32 13.07 -8.17 -2.58
C ARG A 32 12.72 -9.62 -2.91
N SER A 33 11.69 -9.82 -3.74
CA SER A 33 11.22 -11.13 -4.19
C SER A 33 10.61 -11.02 -5.59
N SER A 34 10.54 -12.12 -6.32
CA SER A 34 9.93 -12.15 -7.64
C SER A 34 9.46 -13.56 -7.99
N MET A 35 8.21 -13.68 -8.40
CA MET A 35 7.59 -14.90 -8.91
C MET A 35 6.95 -14.61 -10.29
N PRO A 36 7.77 -14.50 -11.36
CA PRO A 36 7.27 -14.06 -12.69
C PRO A 36 6.19 -14.97 -13.26
N LYS A 37 6.26 -16.29 -12.97
CA LYS A 37 5.22 -17.26 -13.37
C LYS A 37 3.83 -16.86 -12.84
N TRP A 38 3.78 -16.24 -11.67
CA TRP A 38 2.55 -15.80 -11.01
C TRP A 38 2.24 -14.31 -11.23
N GLY A 39 3.05 -13.62 -12.06
CA GLY A 39 2.88 -12.18 -12.29
C GLY A 39 3.26 -11.30 -11.10
N TYR A 40 4.06 -11.80 -10.14
CA TYR A 40 4.37 -11.12 -8.87
C TYR A 40 5.79 -10.58 -8.82
N LEU A 41 5.92 -9.36 -8.25
CA LEU A 41 7.20 -8.70 -7.97
C LEU A 41 7.10 -7.89 -6.68
N ALA A 42 8.00 -8.09 -5.74
CA ALA A 42 8.11 -7.28 -4.52
C ALA A 42 9.33 -6.35 -4.58
N LEU A 43 9.11 -5.08 -4.31
CA LEU A 43 10.09 -4.00 -4.42
C LEU A 43 10.12 -3.16 -3.13
N GLY A 44 11.30 -2.74 -2.69
CA GLY A 44 11.45 -1.84 -1.55
C GLY A 44 12.56 -0.83 -1.74
N ALA A 45 12.57 0.23 -0.93
CA ALA A 45 13.62 1.24 -0.99
C ALA A 45 15.00 0.69 -0.60
N THR A 46 15.02 -0.31 0.29
CA THR A 46 16.21 -1.10 0.66
C THR A 46 15.94 -2.58 0.46
N LYS A 47 17.01 -3.38 0.27
CA LYS A 47 16.88 -4.83 0.04
C LYS A 47 16.32 -5.58 1.25
N GLY A 48 16.62 -5.13 2.45
CA GLY A 48 16.22 -5.74 3.73
C GLY A 48 15.56 -4.74 4.69
N GLY A 49 14.79 -3.77 4.17
CA GLY A 49 14.07 -2.79 4.99
C GLY A 49 12.94 -3.42 5.80
N GLN A 50 12.52 -2.72 6.86
CA GLN A 50 11.37 -3.09 7.69
C GLN A 50 10.05 -2.50 7.17
N ASP A 51 10.12 -1.60 6.17
CA ASP A 51 8.98 -1.06 5.44
C ASP A 51 8.33 -2.14 4.55
N ALA A 52 7.05 -1.99 4.24
CA ALA A 52 6.35 -2.84 3.29
C ALA A 52 7.02 -2.81 1.91
N SER A 53 6.69 -3.77 1.08
CA SER A 53 7.07 -3.80 -0.34
C SER A 53 5.97 -3.19 -1.18
N LEU A 54 6.35 -2.42 -2.21
CA LEU A 54 5.47 -2.20 -3.35
C LEU A 54 5.43 -3.50 -4.14
N THR A 55 4.23 -4.02 -4.38
CA THR A 55 4.04 -5.31 -5.06
C THR A 55 3.24 -5.15 -6.35
N PRO A 56 3.93 -4.85 -7.48
CA PRO A 56 3.31 -4.91 -8.79
C PRO A 56 2.88 -6.34 -9.14
N TRP A 57 1.61 -6.48 -9.51
CA TRP A 57 1.02 -7.70 -10.06
C TRP A 57 0.63 -7.50 -11.51
N GLN A 58 1.03 -8.44 -12.38
CA GLN A 58 0.53 -8.50 -13.74
C GLN A 58 -0.61 -9.52 -13.78
N PRO A 59 -1.87 -9.11 -14.00
CA PRO A 59 -2.98 -10.04 -14.13
C PRO A 59 -2.75 -11.02 -15.27
N THR A 60 -3.11 -12.29 -15.07
CA THR A 60 -3.04 -13.34 -16.08
C THR A 60 -4.36 -14.09 -16.15
N ALA A 61 -4.69 -14.63 -17.33
CA ALA A 61 -5.92 -15.42 -17.53
C ALA A 61 -5.98 -16.68 -16.65
N ASP A 62 -4.81 -17.17 -16.18
CA ASP A 62 -4.71 -18.32 -15.28
C ASP A 62 -5.37 -18.08 -13.90
N TRP A 63 -5.64 -16.81 -13.56
CA TRP A 63 -6.35 -16.45 -12.31
C TRP A 63 -7.87 -16.69 -12.39
N GLY A 64 -8.38 -17.10 -13.58
CA GLY A 64 -9.80 -17.13 -13.90
C GLY A 64 -10.28 -15.83 -14.54
N GLN A 65 -11.21 -15.94 -15.49
CA GLN A 65 -11.63 -14.83 -16.35
C GLN A 65 -12.15 -13.61 -15.54
N ASP A 66 -13.04 -13.86 -14.57
CA ASP A 66 -13.66 -12.78 -13.78
C ASP A 66 -12.62 -12.03 -12.94
N VAL A 67 -11.67 -12.76 -12.33
CA VAL A 67 -10.58 -12.16 -11.55
C VAL A 67 -9.67 -11.36 -12.46
N TYR A 68 -9.28 -11.92 -13.60
CA TYR A 68 -8.44 -11.25 -14.59
C TYR A 68 -9.04 -9.93 -15.06
N GLU A 69 -10.30 -9.94 -15.47
CA GLU A 69 -10.99 -8.72 -15.94
C GLU A 69 -11.17 -7.67 -14.84
N SER A 70 -11.47 -8.12 -13.63
CA SER A 70 -11.57 -7.24 -12.46
C SER A 70 -10.23 -6.55 -12.17
N ARG A 71 -9.11 -7.28 -12.22
CA ARG A 71 -7.78 -6.72 -11.96
C ARG A 71 -7.27 -5.80 -13.06
N LEU A 72 -7.65 -6.04 -14.31
CA LEU A 72 -7.34 -5.11 -15.40
C LEU A 72 -7.97 -3.72 -15.17
N LYS A 73 -9.15 -3.66 -14.57
CA LYS A 73 -9.84 -2.39 -14.24
C LYS A 73 -9.16 -1.61 -13.11
N MET A 74 -8.36 -2.29 -12.29
CA MET A 74 -7.60 -1.68 -11.18
C MET A 74 -6.24 -1.12 -11.62
N ILE A 75 -5.88 -1.24 -12.91
CA ILE A 75 -4.63 -0.68 -13.44
C ILE A 75 -4.79 0.83 -13.59
N GLY A 76 -3.89 1.59 -12.95
CA GLY A 76 -3.92 3.05 -12.95
C GLY A 76 -4.74 3.64 -11.80
N GLY A 77 -4.78 4.97 -11.73
CA GLY A 77 -5.48 5.70 -10.67
C GLY A 77 -4.63 5.94 -9.42
N ILE A 78 -5.28 6.49 -8.41
CA ILE A 78 -4.65 6.86 -7.13
C ILE A 78 -4.50 5.60 -6.27
N THR A 79 -3.26 5.27 -5.88
CA THR A 79 -2.98 4.04 -5.12
C THR A 79 -3.02 4.23 -3.61
N GLY A 80 -3.02 5.47 -3.13
CA GLY A 80 -2.86 5.76 -1.71
C GLY A 80 -1.46 5.46 -1.13
N ILE A 81 -0.52 4.95 -1.93
CA ILE A 81 0.80 4.50 -1.47
C ILE A 81 1.80 5.65 -1.50
N GLY A 82 2.49 5.88 -0.38
CA GLY A 82 3.47 6.95 -0.23
C GLY A 82 4.88 6.50 0.11
N PHE A 83 5.84 7.15 -0.52
CA PHE A 83 7.27 6.97 -0.28
C PHE A 83 7.86 8.12 0.52
N LEU A 84 8.76 7.82 1.42
CA LEU A 84 9.57 8.79 2.13
C LEU A 84 10.73 9.27 1.25
N THR A 85 10.93 10.58 1.16
CA THR A 85 12.14 11.21 0.62
C THR A 85 12.67 12.27 1.59
N ASN A 86 13.97 12.51 1.56
CA ASN A 86 14.61 13.56 2.41
C ASN A 86 14.92 14.84 1.61
N ASP A 87 14.65 14.84 0.30
CA ASP A 87 14.78 15.99 -0.61
C ASP A 87 13.73 15.87 -1.72
N LEU A 88 12.50 16.28 -1.41
CA LEU A 88 11.37 16.17 -2.36
C LEU A 88 11.65 16.96 -3.65
N LYS A 89 12.13 18.21 -3.51
CA LYS A 89 12.41 19.08 -4.65
C LYS A 89 13.47 18.46 -5.59
N GLY A 90 14.55 17.97 -5.01
CA GLY A 90 15.60 17.28 -5.75
C GLY A 90 15.14 15.95 -6.33
N THR A 91 14.29 15.20 -5.61
CA THR A 91 13.71 13.93 -6.08
C THR A 91 12.77 14.14 -7.27
N VAL A 92 11.83 15.08 -7.18
CA VAL A 92 10.91 15.42 -8.29
C VAL A 92 11.67 15.91 -9.52
N ALA A 93 12.69 16.76 -9.33
CA ALA A 93 13.52 17.23 -10.44
C ALA A 93 14.30 16.08 -11.12
N ASP A 94 14.81 15.13 -10.36
CA ASP A 94 15.51 13.94 -10.87
C ASP A 94 14.54 13.00 -11.63
N LEU A 95 13.35 12.77 -11.08
CA LEU A 95 12.31 11.98 -11.74
C LEU A 95 11.87 12.61 -13.08
N LYS A 96 11.66 13.92 -13.13
CA LYS A 96 11.36 14.65 -14.38
C LYS A 96 12.48 14.50 -15.42
N LYS A 97 13.74 14.59 -15.01
CA LYS A 97 14.91 14.34 -15.90
C LYS A 97 14.93 12.93 -16.47
N LYS A 98 14.43 11.94 -15.72
CA LYS A 98 14.28 10.56 -16.16
C LYS A 98 13.00 10.30 -16.97
N GLY A 99 12.25 11.36 -17.31
CA GLY A 99 10.99 11.27 -18.05
C GLY A 99 9.83 10.68 -17.25
N VAL A 100 9.82 10.85 -15.93
CA VAL A 100 8.72 10.47 -15.07
C VAL A 100 7.82 11.69 -14.85
N LYS A 101 6.51 11.52 -14.99
CA LYS A 101 5.53 12.54 -14.59
C LYS A 101 5.54 12.63 -13.07
N ALA A 102 6.03 13.73 -12.53
CA ALA A 102 6.14 13.96 -11.08
C ALA A 102 5.94 15.43 -10.77
N GLU A 103 5.34 15.76 -9.63
CA GLU A 103 5.08 17.13 -9.19
C GLU A 103 5.05 17.27 -7.68
N ILE A 104 5.24 18.50 -7.21
CA ILE A 104 5.05 18.90 -5.82
C ILE A 104 3.63 19.41 -5.72
N GLU A 105 2.85 18.89 -4.77
CA GLU A 105 1.44 19.23 -4.58
C GLU A 105 1.22 20.30 -3.50
N ARG A 106 2.10 20.33 -2.49
CA ARG A 106 1.99 21.33 -1.41
C ARG A 106 3.02 22.42 -1.57
N GLU A 107 2.59 23.67 -1.34
CA GLU A 107 3.45 24.85 -1.42
C GLU A 107 4.64 24.80 -0.45
N ASP A 108 4.47 24.18 0.72
CA ASP A 108 5.53 23.97 1.71
C ASP A 108 6.62 22.98 1.26
N GLY A 109 6.40 22.30 0.13
CA GLY A 109 7.35 21.35 -0.44
C GLY A 109 7.52 20.07 0.36
N THR A 110 6.51 19.68 1.16
CA THR A 110 6.56 18.45 1.97
C THR A 110 5.85 17.28 1.32
N PHE A 111 4.99 17.51 0.32
CA PHE A 111 4.18 16.50 -0.34
C PHE A 111 4.16 16.64 -1.85
N GLY A 112 4.17 15.52 -2.57
CA GLY A 112 4.13 15.47 -4.03
C GLY A 112 3.75 14.08 -4.51
N ARG A 113 3.75 13.90 -5.83
CA ARG A 113 3.40 12.62 -6.47
C ARG A 113 4.20 12.35 -7.71
N PHE A 114 4.15 11.10 -8.15
CA PHE A 114 4.59 10.67 -9.48
C PHE A 114 3.64 9.61 -10.03
N THR A 115 3.68 9.46 -11.35
CA THR A 115 2.84 8.49 -12.07
C THR A 115 3.73 7.47 -12.77
N ASP A 116 3.40 6.19 -12.64
CA ASP A 116 4.08 5.11 -13.34
C ASP A 116 3.60 5.00 -14.82
N PRO A 117 4.21 4.14 -15.65
CA PRO A 117 3.81 4.00 -17.05
C PRO A 117 2.39 3.50 -17.28
N ASP A 118 1.81 2.80 -16.31
CA ASP A 118 0.45 2.26 -16.38
C ASP A 118 -0.62 3.23 -15.85
N GLY A 119 -0.18 4.38 -15.32
CA GLY A 119 -1.08 5.41 -14.77
C GLY A 119 -1.31 5.29 -13.27
N ASN A 120 -0.61 4.38 -12.57
CA ASN A 120 -0.67 4.34 -11.12
C ASN A 120 -0.02 5.59 -10.52
N VAL A 121 -0.75 6.32 -9.68
CA VAL A 121 -0.29 7.52 -8.98
C VAL A 121 0.18 7.14 -7.59
N LEU A 122 1.46 7.44 -7.30
CA LEU A 122 2.09 7.18 -6.02
C LEU A 122 2.61 8.49 -5.42
N PHE A 123 2.63 8.58 -4.10
CA PHE A 123 2.96 9.80 -3.38
C PHE A 123 4.40 9.84 -2.88
N LEU A 124 4.87 11.05 -2.67
CA LEU A 124 6.18 11.37 -2.08
C LEU A 124 5.94 12.27 -0.87
N ALA A 125 6.38 11.84 0.31
CA ALA A 125 6.32 12.64 1.52
C ALA A 125 7.73 12.97 2.03
N GLN A 126 7.92 14.21 2.48
CA GLN A 126 9.15 14.67 3.10
C GLN A 126 8.87 15.12 4.53
N PRO A 127 9.67 14.70 5.53
CA PRO A 127 9.58 15.26 6.87
C PRO A 127 9.82 16.78 6.85
N ALA A 128 9.09 17.54 7.68
CA ALA A 128 9.26 18.99 7.77
C ALA A 128 10.72 19.41 8.06
N LYS A 129 11.47 18.58 8.79
CA LYS A 129 12.89 18.79 9.11
C LYS A 129 13.70 17.53 8.78
N PRO A 130 14.09 17.29 7.52
CA PRO A 130 14.90 16.13 7.16
C PRO A 130 16.30 16.25 7.79
N LYS A 131 16.76 15.18 8.46
CA LYS A 131 18.10 15.14 9.10
C LYS A 131 19.24 15.22 8.08
N VAL A 132 19.05 14.66 6.91
CA VAL A 132 20.01 14.64 5.79
C VAL A 132 19.24 14.87 4.50
N ARG A 133 19.67 15.82 3.68
CA ARG A 133 19.10 16.01 2.34
C ARG A 133 19.72 15.01 1.36
N ARG A 134 18.90 14.06 0.91
CA ARG A 134 19.30 13.07 -0.09
C ARG A 134 18.13 12.83 -1.05
N LYS A 135 18.41 12.95 -2.33
CA LYS A 135 17.45 12.63 -3.41
C LYS A 135 17.10 11.15 -3.41
N GLY A 136 15.92 10.86 -3.98
CA GLY A 136 15.39 9.52 -4.12
C GLY A 136 14.53 9.07 -2.94
N VAL A 137 13.94 7.91 -3.07
CA VAL A 137 13.08 7.32 -2.05
C VAL A 137 13.91 6.52 -1.05
N SER A 138 13.50 6.52 0.21
CA SER A 138 14.22 5.87 1.30
C SER A 138 13.42 4.78 2.01
N ALA A 139 12.09 4.82 1.95
CA ALA A 139 11.17 3.82 2.49
C ALA A 139 9.78 3.95 1.85
N LEU A 140 8.97 2.89 1.90
CA LEU A 140 7.52 3.01 1.81
C LEU A 140 7.02 3.44 3.18
N THR A 141 6.41 4.63 3.27
CA THR A 141 6.12 5.23 4.57
C THR A 141 4.68 5.10 5.01
N PHE A 142 3.73 5.14 4.07
CA PHE A 142 2.32 4.99 4.37
C PHE A 142 1.52 4.39 3.21
N VAL A 143 0.34 3.92 3.55
CA VAL A 143 -0.76 3.65 2.61
C VAL A 143 -2.05 4.22 3.21
N THR A 144 -2.89 4.85 2.39
CA THR A 144 -4.20 5.33 2.80
C THR A 144 -5.27 4.26 2.56
N VAL A 145 -6.31 4.28 3.38
CA VAL A 145 -7.51 3.45 3.21
C VAL A 145 -8.73 4.34 3.34
N VAL A 146 -9.59 4.30 2.33
CA VAL A 146 -10.86 5.01 2.37
C VAL A 146 -11.80 4.31 3.33
N SER A 147 -12.47 5.08 4.20
CA SER A 147 -13.31 4.57 5.27
C SER A 147 -14.52 5.48 5.47
N LYS A 148 -15.68 4.91 5.79
CA LYS A 148 -16.86 5.68 6.20
C LYS A 148 -16.68 6.38 7.54
N ASP A 149 -15.88 5.76 8.42
CA ASP A 149 -15.52 6.28 9.74
C ASP A 149 -14.08 5.89 10.08
N SER A 150 -13.14 6.79 9.79
CA SER A 150 -11.70 6.57 10.00
C SER A 150 -11.34 6.30 11.48
N LYS A 151 -12.12 6.81 12.45
CA LYS A 151 -11.92 6.52 13.87
C LYS A 151 -12.27 5.08 14.19
N LYS A 152 -13.42 4.59 13.67
CA LYS A 152 -13.86 3.20 13.86
C LYS A 152 -12.88 2.22 13.22
N THR A 153 -12.43 2.50 12.01
CA THR A 153 -11.42 1.69 11.31
C THR A 153 -10.07 1.73 12.05
N GLY A 154 -9.67 2.88 12.57
CA GLY A 154 -8.48 3.00 13.40
C GLY A 154 -8.55 2.21 14.71
N GLU A 155 -9.70 2.19 15.39
CA GLU A 155 -9.91 1.36 16.58
C GLU A 155 -9.87 -0.13 16.26
N PHE A 156 -10.34 -0.54 15.07
CA PHE A 156 -10.19 -1.91 14.58
C PHE A 156 -8.70 -2.27 14.41
N PHE A 157 -7.89 -1.43 13.77
CA PHE A 157 -6.46 -1.67 13.61
C PHE A 157 -5.75 -1.84 14.96
N LYS A 158 -6.12 -1.05 15.96
CA LYS A 158 -5.55 -1.17 17.31
C LYS A 158 -5.99 -2.44 18.03
N LYS A 159 -7.30 -2.70 18.10
CA LYS A 159 -7.88 -3.76 18.93
C LYS A 159 -7.74 -5.15 18.30
N ALA A 160 -7.99 -5.26 17.00
CA ALA A 160 -7.93 -6.52 16.29
C ALA A 160 -6.48 -6.87 15.91
N LEU A 161 -5.78 -5.95 15.22
CA LEU A 161 -4.48 -6.22 14.62
C LEU A 161 -3.30 -5.86 15.54
N GLY A 162 -3.50 -5.01 16.55
CA GLY A 162 -2.45 -4.62 17.50
C GLY A 162 -1.53 -3.49 17.00
N LEU A 163 -1.95 -2.72 16.00
CA LEU A 163 -1.21 -1.54 15.55
C LEU A 163 -1.27 -0.44 16.60
N LYS A 164 -0.25 0.42 16.61
CA LYS A 164 -0.18 1.60 17.47
C LYS A 164 -0.54 2.83 16.67
N SER A 165 -1.33 3.72 17.27
CA SER A 165 -1.71 4.99 16.64
C SER A 165 -0.65 6.06 16.87
N HIS A 166 -0.39 6.85 15.84
CA HIS A 166 0.50 8.00 15.88
C HIS A 166 -0.20 9.19 15.19
N ARG A 167 -0.02 10.39 15.74
CA ARG A 167 -0.44 11.61 15.05
C ARG A 167 0.53 11.91 13.93
N VAL A 168 0.00 12.25 12.75
CA VAL A 168 0.84 12.71 11.64
C VAL A 168 1.16 14.18 11.86
N PRO A 169 2.44 14.56 12.06
CA PRO A 169 2.80 15.94 12.31
C PRO A 169 2.41 16.85 11.14
N GLY A 170 1.68 17.93 11.44
CA GLY A 170 1.21 18.89 10.42
C GLY A 170 -0.04 18.47 9.66
N GLU A 171 -0.63 17.32 9.99
CA GLU A 171 -1.85 16.77 9.38
C GLU A 171 -2.95 16.68 10.44
N GLU A 172 -3.62 17.79 10.71
CA GLU A 172 -4.75 17.78 11.63
C GLU A 172 -5.88 16.88 11.11
N GLY A 173 -6.34 15.96 11.96
CA GLY A 173 -7.39 15.00 11.59
C GLY A 173 -6.89 13.65 11.06
N PHE A 174 -5.62 13.53 10.71
CA PHE A 174 -5.04 12.26 10.27
C PHE A 174 -4.31 11.53 11.39
N THR A 175 -4.56 10.23 11.47
CA THR A 175 -3.88 9.32 12.41
C THR A 175 -3.33 8.16 11.61
N ASP A 176 -2.06 7.88 11.76
CA ASP A 176 -1.43 6.68 11.21
C ASP A 176 -1.42 5.52 12.21
N TYR A 177 -1.41 4.30 11.69
CA TYR A 177 -1.40 3.06 12.47
C TYR A 177 -0.29 2.15 11.96
N ARG A 178 0.63 1.73 12.84
CA ARG A 178 1.79 0.90 12.51
C ARG A 178 2.24 0.05 13.70
N PHE A 179 2.94 -1.03 13.46
CA PHE A 179 3.48 -1.88 14.53
C PHE A 179 4.71 -1.23 15.19
N SER A 180 5.57 -0.57 14.40
CA SER A 180 6.75 0.15 14.89
C SER A 180 7.06 1.39 14.05
N GLU A 181 7.94 2.27 14.56
CA GLU A 181 8.31 3.53 13.88
C GLU A 181 9.01 3.36 12.52
N LYS A 182 9.57 2.17 12.26
CA LYS A 182 10.31 1.88 11.02
C LYS A 182 9.47 1.19 9.95
N GLU A 183 8.26 0.79 10.32
CA GLU A 183 7.34 0.10 9.41
C GLU A 183 6.44 1.09 8.69
N THR A 184 5.90 0.65 7.57
CA THR A 184 4.89 1.38 6.82
C THR A 184 3.63 1.54 7.67
N SER A 185 3.03 2.72 7.66
CA SER A 185 1.78 2.99 8.36
C SER A 185 0.56 2.83 7.45
N ILE A 186 -0.57 2.49 8.04
CA ILE A 186 -1.89 2.54 7.41
C ILE A 186 -2.61 3.79 7.93
N MET A 187 -3.15 4.58 7.02
CA MET A 187 -3.84 5.83 7.32
C MET A 187 -5.29 5.75 6.83
N PRO A 188 -6.25 5.33 7.68
CA PRO A 188 -7.66 5.40 7.32
C PRO A 188 -8.09 6.87 7.28
N PHE A 189 -8.81 7.25 6.24
CA PHE A 189 -9.40 8.58 6.13
C PHE A 189 -10.85 8.49 5.65
N THR A 190 -11.67 9.42 6.11
CA THR A 190 -13.04 9.57 5.64
C THR A 190 -13.07 10.73 4.66
N PRO A 191 -13.38 10.49 3.37
CA PRO A 191 -13.48 11.55 2.39
C PRO A 191 -14.53 12.57 2.77
N THR A 192 -14.23 13.85 2.58
CA THR A 192 -15.22 14.93 2.60
C THR A 192 -15.13 15.71 1.29
N LYS A 193 -16.23 16.33 0.85
CA LYS A 193 -16.27 17.04 -0.44
C LYS A 193 -15.23 18.15 -0.55
N GLU A 194 -14.89 18.75 0.60
CA GLU A 194 -13.91 19.84 0.68
C GLU A 194 -12.45 19.40 0.44
N MET A 195 -12.19 18.08 0.46
CA MET A 195 -10.86 17.52 0.17
C MET A 195 -10.57 17.44 -1.34
N TYR A 196 -11.58 17.67 -2.19
CA TYR A 196 -11.48 17.43 -3.62
C TYR A 196 -11.87 18.68 -4.42
N ASP A 197 -11.03 19.05 -5.36
CA ASP A 197 -11.33 20.11 -6.32
C ASP A 197 -12.41 19.66 -7.32
N ASN A 198 -12.49 18.36 -7.60
CA ASN A 198 -13.46 17.76 -8.51
C ASN A 198 -14.41 16.81 -7.75
N PRO A 199 -15.73 17.06 -7.76
CA PRO A 199 -16.71 16.18 -7.12
C PRO A 199 -16.65 14.72 -7.58
N ALA A 200 -16.27 14.45 -8.83
CA ALA A 200 -16.15 13.09 -9.35
C ALA A 200 -15.05 12.28 -8.64
N ASP A 201 -13.99 12.93 -8.16
CA ASP A 201 -12.92 12.27 -7.43
C ASP A 201 -13.37 11.86 -6.02
N TYR A 202 -14.24 12.68 -5.39
CA TYR A 202 -14.89 12.33 -4.13
C TYR A 202 -15.78 11.09 -4.27
N ASP A 203 -16.63 11.05 -5.32
CA ASP A 203 -17.50 9.92 -5.59
C ASP A 203 -16.70 8.65 -5.93
N ALA A 204 -15.59 8.80 -6.66
CA ALA A 204 -14.68 7.70 -6.98
C ALA A 204 -14.04 7.10 -5.73
N ASP A 205 -13.53 7.93 -4.80
CA ASP A 205 -12.96 7.43 -3.54
C ASP A 205 -14.02 6.72 -2.68
N LEU A 206 -15.23 7.25 -2.59
CA LEU A 206 -16.32 6.58 -1.86
C LEU A 206 -16.69 5.23 -2.48
N ALA A 207 -16.58 5.07 -3.79
CA ALA A 207 -16.85 3.81 -4.47
C ALA A 207 -15.83 2.71 -4.10
N HIS A 208 -14.63 3.08 -3.63
CA HIS A 208 -13.63 2.12 -3.17
C HIS A 208 -13.89 1.54 -1.77
N VAL A 209 -14.83 2.10 -1.02
CA VAL A 209 -15.18 1.56 0.31
C VAL A 209 -15.84 0.18 0.14
N GLY A 210 -15.31 -0.82 0.84
CA GLY A 210 -15.78 -2.21 0.76
C GLY A 210 -15.10 -3.06 -0.32
N GLU A 211 -14.09 -2.50 -1.00
CA GLU A 211 -13.30 -3.21 -2.00
C GLU A 211 -12.00 -3.80 -1.42
N GLU A 212 -11.24 -4.47 -2.28
CA GLU A 212 -9.91 -4.96 -1.94
C GLU A 212 -8.91 -3.79 -1.85
N THR A 213 -8.26 -3.67 -0.69
CA THR A 213 -7.35 -2.55 -0.41
C THR A 213 -5.97 -2.69 -1.07
N GLY A 214 -5.62 -3.89 -1.53
CA GLY A 214 -4.25 -4.20 -1.94
C GLY A 214 -3.24 -4.21 -0.77
N ILE A 215 -3.72 -4.22 0.48
CA ILE A 215 -2.86 -4.26 1.67
C ILE A 215 -2.74 -5.71 2.16
N GLY A 216 -1.50 -6.21 2.18
CA GLY A 216 -1.16 -7.55 2.62
C GLY A 216 -0.36 -7.56 3.92
N PHE A 217 -0.79 -8.44 4.82
CA PHE A 217 -0.10 -8.76 6.06
C PHE A 217 0.51 -10.15 5.99
N THR A 218 1.67 -10.34 6.62
CA THR A 218 2.26 -11.67 6.80
C THR A 218 2.28 -12.09 8.26
N THR A 219 2.22 -13.39 8.46
CA THR A 219 2.34 -14.04 9.76
C THR A 219 3.12 -15.35 9.63
N ASP A 220 3.64 -15.84 10.73
CA ASP A 220 4.29 -17.14 10.85
C ASP A 220 3.27 -18.31 10.96
N ASP A 221 1.99 -18.02 11.25
CA ASP A 221 0.91 -19.02 11.37
C ASP A 221 -0.43 -18.40 11.04
N VAL A 222 -0.87 -18.54 9.78
CA VAL A 222 -2.14 -17.99 9.29
C VAL A 222 -3.34 -18.65 9.97
N TYR A 223 -3.33 -19.98 10.20
CA TYR A 223 -4.45 -20.68 10.81
C TYR A 223 -4.69 -20.19 12.24
N LYS A 224 -3.64 -20.15 13.03
CA LYS A 224 -3.70 -19.68 14.42
C LYS A 224 -4.10 -18.20 14.50
N LEU A 225 -3.57 -17.37 13.62
CA LEU A 225 -3.93 -15.94 13.61
C LEU A 225 -5.38 -15.75 13.20
N GLN A 226 -5.87 -16.50 12.21
CA GLN A 226 -7.28 -16.48 11.81
C GLN A 226 -8.21 -16.82 12.97
N GLU A 227 -7.91 -17.89 13.74
CA GLU A 227 -8.67 -18.24 14.95
C GLU A 227 -8.68 -17.11 15.98
N GLN A 228 -7.52 -16.47 16.22
CA GLN A 228 -7.40 -15.35 17.15
C GLN A 228 -8.20 -14.12 16.69
N LEU A 229 -8.22 -13.84 15.40
CA LEU A 229 -8.98 -12.73 14.82
C LEU A 229 -10.49 -13.01 14.84
N LEU A 230 -10.91 -14.25 14.53
CA LEU A 230 -12.30 -14.68 14.67
C LEU A 230 -12.81 -14.54 16.12
N ALA A 231 -12.01 -14.91 17.11
CA ALA A 231 -12.34 -14.74 18.53
C ALA A 231 -12.48 -13.28 18.94
N LYS A 232 -11.89 -12.34 18.20
CA LYS A 232 -12.07 -10.89 18.37
C LYS A 232 -13.21 -10.31 17.53
N GLY A 233 -13.99 -11.15 16.83
CA GLY A 233 -15.11 -10.74 16.00
C GLY A 233 -14.73 -10.23 14.61
N VAL A 234 -13.50 -10.47 14.14
CA VAL A 234 -13.10 -10.14 12.76
C VAL A 234 -13.77 -11.11 11.80
N ARG A 235 -14.40 -10.57 10.75
CA ARG A 235 -15.02 -11.35 9.69
C ARG A 235 -14.00 -11.68 8.61
N PHE A 236 -14.10 -12.90 8.07
CA PHE A 236 -13.26 -13.35 6.98
C PHE A 236 -14.07 -13.49 5.69
N LYS A 237 -13.52 -12.99 4.59
CA LYS A 237 -14.02 -13.19 3.23
C LYS A 237 -13.69 -14.60 2.76
N GLU A 238 -12.46 -15.03 3.02
CA GLU A 238 -11.92 -16.33 2.65
C GLU A 238 -11.18 -16.93 3.84
N LYS A 239 -11.41 -18.21 4.11
CA LYS A 239 -10.66 -18.94 5.12
C LYS A 239 -9.23 -19.22 4.64
N ALA A 240 -8.36 -19.54 5.58
CA ALA A 240 -6.98 -19.89 5.29
C ALA A 240 -6.90 -21.16 4.45
N GLU A 241 -6.28 -21.06 3.27
CA GLU A 241 -6.12 -22.16 2.32
C GLU A 241 -4.74 -22.12 1.68
N ALA A 242 -4.18 -23.32 1.42
CA ALA A 242 -2.92 -23.47 0.69
C ALA A 242 -3.10 -22.99 -0.76
N GLN A 243 -2.14 -22.26 -1.25
CA GLN A 243 -2.15 -21.65 -2.56
C GLN A 243 -1.20 -22.37 -3.53
N ALA A 244 -1.51 -22.35 -4.82
CA ALA A 244 -0.69 -23.00 -5.84
C ALA A 244 0.72 -22.43 -5.97
N TRP A 245 0.96 -21.21 -5.47
CA TRP A 245 2.29 -20.58 -5.43
C TRP A 245 3.14 -20.98 -4.22
N GLY A 246 2.65 -21.84 -3.32
CA GLY A 246 3.40 -22.44 -2.22
C GLY A 246 3.24 -21.72 -0.88
N GLY A 247 2.23 -20.90 -0.68
CA GLY A 247 1.93 -20.27 0.60
C GLY A 247 0.52 -20.56 1.08
N ILE A 248 0.15 -20.00 2.25
CA ILE A 248 -1.20 -20.06 2.80
C ILE A 248 -1.75 -18.63 2.83
N MET A 249 -2.97 -18.45 2.33
CA MET A 249 -3.62 -17.14 2.29
C MET A 249 -5.03 -17.21 2.86
N SER A 250 -5.43 -16.12 3.52
CA SER A 250 -6.81 -15.81 3.86
C SER A 250 -7.10 -14.34 3.61
N ARG A 251 -8.36 -13.95 3.62
CA ARG A 251 -8.77 -12.54 3.48
C ARG A 251 -9.78 -12.17 4.55
N PHE A 252 -9.61 -11.00 5.16
CA PHE A 252 -10.48 -10.52 6.22
C PHE A 252 -11.00 -9.11 5.92
N PHE A 253 -12.11 -8.77 6.58
CA PHE A 253 -12.77 -7.48 6.47
C PHE A 253 -12.43 -6.57 7.64
N ASP A 254 -12.35 -5.27 7.36
CA ASP A 254 -12.47 -4.24 8.37
C ASP A 254 -13.97 -3.88 8.65
N PRO A 255 -14.28 -2.89 9.51
CA PRO A 255 -15.66 -2.49 9.79
C PRO A 255 -16.45 -1.91 8.62
N ASP A 256 -15.76 -1.47 7.56
CA ASP A 256 -16.36 -0.87 6.35
C ASP A 256 -16.41 -1.86 5.17
N ASP A 257 -16.12 -3.13 5.43
CA ASP A 257 -16.03 -4.21 4.45
C ASP A 257 -14.83 -4.14 3.51
N ASN A 258 -13.86 -3.26 3.78
CA ASN A 258 -12.60 -3.26 3.05
C ASN A 258 -11.85 -4.57 3.30
N VAL A 259 -11.25 -5.13 2.25
CA VAL A 259 -10.64 -6.46 2.28
C VAL A 259 -9.12 -6.36 2.35
N TYR A 260 -8.53 -7.11 3.28
CA TYR A 260 -7.09 -7.23 3.50
C TYR A 260 -6.64 -8.68 3.31
N SER A 261 -5.44 -8.86 2.76
CA SER A 261 -4.82 -10.18 2.63
C SER A 261 -4.01 -10.53 3.87
N LEU A 262 -4.06 -11.80 4.27
CA LEU A 262 -3.23 -12.38 5.32
C LEU A 262 -2.51 -13.59 4.74
N VAL A 263 -1.18 -13.57 4.76
CA VAL A 263 -0.33 -14.51 4.05
C VAL A 263 0.70 -15.13 4.98
N GLN A 264 0.96 -16.41 4.77
CA GLN A 264 2.13 -17.14 5.29
C GLN A 264 2.90 -17.66 4.07
N TYR A 265 4.15 -17.24 3.94
CA TYR A 265 5.05 -17.82 2.93
C TYR A 265 5.66 -19.10 3.48
N GLU A 266 5.85 -20.11 2.62
CA GLU A 266 6.68 -21.27 2.95
C GLU A 266 8.16 -20.84 2.94
N ASP A 267 8.95 -21.35 3.88
CA ASP A 267 10.39 -21.09 4.00
C ASP A 267 11.21 -21.71 2.85
#